data_c9c7c8f24ed72710573562291b1f3392
#
_entry.id   c9c7c8f24ed72710573562291b1f3392
#
_cell.length_a   1.000
_cell.length_b   1.000
_cell.length_c   1.000
_cell.angle_alpha   90.00
_cell.angle_beta   90.00
_cell.angle_gamma   90.00
#
_symmetry.space_group_name_H-M   'P 1'
#
loop_
_entity.id
_entity.type
_entity.pdbx_description
1 polymer ?
#
loop_
_entity_poly.entity_id
_entity_poly.type
_entity_poly.pdbx_seq_one_letter_code
_entity_poly.pdbx_strand_id
1 'polypeptide(L)'
;VDTEGFVPSVTDDVAGGIREAARLAATYADATTAKVAVLAGKAVGPVYTTLAAADLRIAVTGCTVSALEPSAAVSVLYKDEIDASDNIIAATKAKTAAYTAEVCSAASAVAAGAADMSCDAANVRASVVAALELLSTKRAARLPKKHGNMAL
;
A
#
# COMPACT_ATOMS: atom_id res chain seq x y z
N VAL A 1 6.10 5.81 -0.14
CA VAL A 1 4.97 5.48 -1.01
C VAL A 1 3.93 6.58 -0.89
N ASP A 2 3.62 7.19 -2.00
CA ASP A 2 2.52 8.14 -2.19
C ASP A 2 2.10 8.01 -3.66
N THR A 3 1.00 7.31 -3.92
CA THR A 3 0.60 6.96 -5.28
C THR A 3 -0.92 6.91 -5.43
N GLU A 4 -1.41 7.47 -6.52
CA GLU A 4 -2.82 7.36 -6.93
C GLU A 4 -3.18 5.95 -7.44
N GLY A 5 -2.21 5.08 -7.58
CA GLY A 5 -2.40 3.74 -8.13
C GLY A 5 -2.23 3.69 -9.66
N PHE A 6 -2.69 2.61 -10.25
CA PHE A 6 -2.75 2.48 -11.70
C PHE A 6 -3.92 3.29 -12.26
N VAL A 7 -3.67 4.00 -13.34
CA VAL A 7 -4.75 4.59 -14.15
C VAL A 7 -5.27 3.49 -15.08
N PRO A 8 -6.49 3.00 -14.87
CA PRO A 8 -7.03 1.96 -15.74
C PRO A 8 -7.29 2.55 -17.13
N SER A 9 -6.54 2.09 -18.12
CA SER A 9 -6.73 2.46 -19.51
C SER A 9 -6.44 1.28 -20.43
N VAL A 10 -7.18 1.19 -21.53
CA VAL A 10 -6.96 0.16 -22.55
C VAL A 10 -5.54 0.29 -23.15
N THR A 11 -5.05 1.51 -23.28
CA THR A 11 -3.73 1.81 -23.84
C THR A 11 -2.63 1.22 -22.93
N ASP A 12 -2.74 1.41 -21.61
CA ASP A 12 -1.75 0.90 -20.65
C ASP A 12 -1.81 -0.62 -20.52
N ASP A 13 -3.00 -1.20 -20.59
CA ASP A 13 -3.17 -2.65 -20.58
C ASP A 13 -2.53 -3.29 -21.83
N VAL A 14 -2.77 -2.72 -23.00
CA VAL A 14 -2.17 -3.19 -24.27
C VAL A 14 -0.64 -2.99 -24.25
N ALA A 15 -0.16 -1.90 -23.67
CA ALA A 15 1.28 -1.65 -23.49
C ALA A 15 1.96 -2.58 -22.48
N GLY A 16 1.17 -3.35 -21.70
CA GLY A 16 1.67 -4.33 -20.76
C GLY A 16 1.93 -3.78 -19.36
N GLY A 17 1.20 -2.76 -18.91
CA GLY A 17 1.34 -2.14 -17.59
C GLY A 17 1.26 -3.14 -16.43
N ILE A 18 0.33 -4.10 -16.50
CA ILE A 18 0.20 -5.18 -15.49
C ILE A 18 1.45 -6.07 -15.46
N ARG A 19 2.04 -6.37 -16.62
CA ARG A 19 3.28 -7.16 -16.71
C ARG A 19 4.46 -6.42 -16.08
N GLU A 20 4.59 -5.12 -16.32
CA GLU A 20 5.67 -4.33 -15.73
C GLU A 20 5.49 -4.19 -14.21
N ALA A 21 4.27 -4.08 -13.71
CA ALA A 21 3.99 -4.12 -12.28
C ALA A 21 4.38 -5.48 -11.65
N ALA A 22 4.08 -6.58 -12.32
CA ALA A 22 4.49 -7.91 -11.89
C ALA A 22 6.01 -8.08 -11.88
N ARG A 23 6.72 -7.53 -12.88
CA ARG A 23 8.19 -7.51 -12.94
C ARG A 23 8.79 -6.69 -11.79
N LEU A 24 8.20 -5.54 -11.49
CA LEU A 24 8.61 -4.72 -10.36
C LEU A 24 8.44 -5.48 -9.04
N ALA A 25 7.27 -6.10 -8.83
CA ALA A 25 7.00 -6.92 -7.64
C ALA A 25 8.01 -8.07 -7.49
N ALA A 26 8.29 -8.79 -8.58
CA ALA A 26 9.28 -9.86 -8.60
C ALA A 26 10.69 -9.34 -8.27
N THR A 27 11.10 -8.20 -8.82
CA THR A 27 12.39 -7.57 -8.55
C THR A 27 12.53 -7.17 -7.08
N TYR A 28 11.48 -6.56 -6.51
CA TYR A 28 11.46 -6.21 -5.08
C TYR A 28 11.50 -7.45 -4.19
N ALA A 29 10.73 -8.48 -4.52
CA ALA A 29 10.76 -9.75 -3.80
C ALA A 29 12.14 -10.42 -3.89
N ASP A 30 12.83 -10.27 -5.03
CA ASP A 30 14.13 -10.85 -5.27
C ASP A 30 15.30 -10.05 -4.68
N ALA A 31 15.14 -8.79 -4.35
CA ALA A 31 16.20 -7.98 -3.76
C ALA A 31 16.59 -8.46 -2.36
N THR A 32 17.89 -8.69 -2.16
CA THR A 32 18.47 -9.14 -0.87
C THR A 32 18.94 -7.99 0.01
N THR A 33 18.94 -6.77 -0.51
CA THR A 33 19.29 -5.56 0.23
C THR A 33 18.26 -5.23 1.31
N ALA A 34 18.67 -4.48 2.33
CA ALA A 34 17.74 -3.92 3.30
C ALA A 34 16.75 -2.98 2.60
N LYS A 35 15.46 -3.14 2.88
CA LYS A 35 14.38 -2.36 2.27
C LYS A 35 13.50 -1.77 3.35
N VAL A 36 13.33 -0.46 3.31
CA VAL A 36 12.42 0.27 4.19
C VAL A 36 11.42 1.02 3.30
N ALA A 37 10.13 0.80 3.51
CA ALA A 37 9.08 1.54 2.83
C ALA A 37 8.46 2.57 3.77
N VAL A 38 8.37 3.82 3.32
CA VAL A 38 7.68 4.89 4.03
C VAL A 38 6.37 5.19 3.31
N LEU A 39 5.26 5.00 4.02
CA LEU A 39 3.92 5.29 3.54
C LEU A 39 3.57 6.73 3.92
N ALA A 40 3.86 7.68 3.03
CA ALA A 40 3.81 9.11 3.33
C ALA A 40 2.49 9.79 2.95
N GLY A 41 1.74 9.19 2.03
CA GLY A 41 0.48 9.74 1.54
C GLY A 41 -0.50 8.65 1.17
N LYS A 42 -0.95 8.61 -0.06
CA LYS A 42 -1.80 7.53 -0.56
C LYS A 42 -1.00 6.25 -0.81
N ALA A 43 -1.35 5.21 -0.09
CA ALA A 43 -0.81 3.86 -0.22
C ALA A 43 -1.98 2.91 -0.51
N VAL A 44 -2.46 2.93 -1.76
CA VAL A 44 -3.70 2.28 -2.18
C VAL A 44 -3.44 1.33 -3.35
N GLY A 45 -4.11 0.18 -3.28
CA GLY A 45 -4.19 -0.77 -4.38
C GLY A 45 -2.91 -1.55 -4.69
N PRO A 46 -2.83 -2.18 -5.88
CA PRO A 46 -1.72 -3.07 -6.25
C PRO A 46 -0.36 -2.38 -6.33
N VAL A 47 -0.32 -1.10 -6.70
CA VAL A 47 0.94 -0.33 -6.73
C VAL A 47 1.51 -0.19 -5.33
N TYR A 48 0.66 0.13 -4.35
CA TYR A 48 1.07 0.16 -2.95
C TYR A 48 1.64 -1.17 -2.50
N THR A 49 0.95 -2.28 -2.72
CA THR A 49 1.42 -3.60 -2.28
C THR A 49 2.77 -3.98 -2.88
N THR A 50 3.02 -3.57 -4.12
CA THR A 50 4.31 -3.77 -4.78
C THR A 50 5.41 -2.90 -4.17
N LEU A 51 5.17 -1.59 -4.03
CA LEU A 51 6.16 -0.64 -3.51
C LEU A 51 6.41 -0.80 -2.00
N ALA A 52 5.45 -1.34 -1.27
CA ALA A 52 5.57 -1.64 0.16
C ALA A 52 6.12 -3.05 0.46
N ALA A 53 6.58 -3.79 -0.55
CA ALA A 53 7.26 -5.07 -0.38
C ALA A 53 8.66 -4.88 0.23
N ALA A 54 8.71 -4.44 1.48
CA ALA A 54 9.91 -4.08 2.23
C ALA A 54 10.06 -4.95 3.49
N ASP A 55 11.23 -4.88 4.11
CA ASP A 55 11.51 -5.57 5.37
C ASP A 55 10.85 -4.84 6.55
N LEU A 56 10.77 -3.52 6.47
CA LEU A 56 10.06 -2.67 7.42
C LEU A 56 9.23 -1.61 6.69
N ARG A 57 8.02 -1.40 7.15
CA ARG A 57 7.05 -0.43 6.61
C ARG A 57 6.69 0.57 7.69
N ILE A 58 6.90 1.84 7.41
CA ILE A 58 6.66 2.96 8.31
C ILE A 58 5.47 3.75 7.78
N ALA A 59 4.37 3.78 8.51
CA ALA A 59 3.19 4.59 8.16
C ALA A 59 3.32 5.97 8.79
N VAL A 60 3.29 7.01 7.98
CA VAL A 60 3.31 8.40 8.47
C VAL A 60 1.92 8.81 8.89
N THR A 61 1.79 9.49 10.03
CA THR A 61 0.51 10.02 10.50
C THR A 61 -0.15 10.86 9.41
N GLY A 62 -1.40 10.55 9.08
CA GLY A 62 -2.14 11.19 7.99
C GLY A 62 -2.06 10.45 6.64
N CYS A 63 -1.29 9.38 6.51
CA CYS A 63 -1.35 8.53 5.31
C CYS A 63 -2.67 7.72 5.25
N THR A 64 -3.04 7.35 4.04
CA THR A 64 -4.17 6.45 3.77
C THR A 64 -3.65 5.13 3.25
N VAL A 65 -3.88 4.05 4.00
CA VAL A 65 -3.44 2.71 3.62
C VAL A 65 -4.66 1.84 3.36
N SER A 66 -4.81 1.36 2.13
CA SER A 66 -5.97 0.53 1.76
C SER A 66 -5.65 -0.37 0.58
N ALA A 67 -6.22 -1.58 0.59
CA ALA A 67 -6.12 -2.49 -0.55
C ALA A 67 -6.92 -2.02 -1.77
N LEU A 68 -7.99 -1.25 -1.54
CA LEU A 68 -8.88 -0.71 -2.56
C LEU A 68 -9.11 0.78 -2.27
N GLU A 69 -9.39 1.56 -3.30
CA GLU A 69 -9.78 2.98 -3.10
C GLU A 69 -10.95 3.06 -2.10
N PRO A 70 -10.86 3.89 -1.05
CA PRO A 70 -11.87 3.94 0.00
C PRO A 70 -13.31 4.15 -0.48
N SER A 71 -13.50 4.96 -1.52
CA SER A 71 -14.81 5.18 -2.14
C SER A 71 -15.37 3.91 -2.80
N ALA A 72 -14.52 3.14 -3.45
CA ALA A 72 -14.90 1.88 -4.06
C ALA A 72 -15.19 0.81 -2.99
N ALA A 73 -14.38 0.75 -1.93
CA ALA A 73 -14.63 -0.15 -0.81
C ALA A 73 -15.98 0.12 -0.14
N VAL A 74 -16.30 1.38 0.10
CA VAL A 74 -17.57 1.82 0.70
C VAL A 74 -18.76 1.49 -0.19
N SER A 75 -18.64 1.66 -1.50
CA SER A 75 -19.71 1.32 -2.45
C SER A 75 -20.04 -0.18 -2.47
N VAL A 76 -19.10 -1.04 -2.08
CA VAL A 76 -19.32 -2.48 -1.96
C VAL A 76 -19.82 -2.85 -0.56
N LEU A 77 -19.14 -2.37 0.48
CA LEU A 77 -19.39 -2.78 1.87
C LEU A 77 -20.68 -2.20 2.45
N TYR A 78 -21.06 -0.99 2.05
CA TYR A 78 -22.20 -0.25 2.59
C TYR A 78 -23.26 0.01 1.54
N LYS A 79 -23.32 -0.84 0.51
CA LYS A 79 -24.24 -0.67 -0.61
C LYS A 79 -25.70 -0.51 -0.14
N ASP A 80 -26.17 -1.45 0.67
CA ASP A 80 -27.57 -1.47 1.11
C ASP A 80 -27.94 -0.23 1.97
N GLU A 81 -27.03 0.25 2.79
CA GLU A 81 -27.23 1.46 3.59
C GLU A 81 -27.24 2.73 2.73
N ILE A 82 -26.40 2.76 1.71
CA ILE A 82 -26.30 3.87 0.77
C ILE A 82 -27.55 3.94 -0.10
N ASP A 83 -27.99 2.78 -0.62
CA ASP A 83 -29.16 2.68 -1.49
C ASP A 83 -30.47 3.02 -0.71
N ALA A 84 -30.51 2.77 0.59
CA ALA A 84 -31.65 3.12 1.45
C ALA A 84 -31.68 4.59 1.87
N SER A 85 -30.66 5.39 1.54
CA SER A 85 -30.57 6.78 1.93
C SER A 85 -31.31 7.73 0.98
N ASP A 86 -31.87 8.81 1.50
CA ASP A 86 -32.56 9.85 0.72
C ASP A 86 -31.60 10.60 -0.23
N ASN A 87 -30.30 10.63 0.11
CA ASN A 87 -29.26 11.28 -0.69
C ASN A 87 -28.01 10.39 -0.79
N ILE A 88 -27.97 9.59 -1.86
CA ILE A 88 -26.90 8.64 -2.14
C ILE A 88 -25.51 9.30 -2.17
N ILE A 89 -25.38 10.49 -2.79
CA ILE A 89 -24.09 11.18 -2.93
C ILE A 89 -23.57 11.62 -1.57
N ALA A 90 -24.44 12.23 -0.75
CA ALA A 90 -24.04 12.67 0.59
C ALA A 90 -23.72 11.50 1.51
N ALA A 91 -24.53 10.43 1.45
CA ALA A 91 -24.29 9.20 2.22
C ALA A 91 -22.97 8.54 1.83
N THR A 92 -22.69 8.36 0.54
CA THR A 92 -21.42 7.82 0.05
C THR A 92 -20.23 8.65 0.53
N LYS A 93 -20.29 9.97 0.41
CA LYS A 93 -19.22 10.86 0.86
C LYS A 93 -18.97 10.76 2.36
N ALA A 94 -20.03 10.76 3.17
CA ALA A 94 -19.93 10.65 4.62
C ALA A 94 -19.36 9.30 5.06
N LYS A 95 -19.84 8.19 4.45
CA LYS A 95 -19.32 6.83 4.71
C LYS A 95 -17.87 6.69 4.28
N THR A 96 -17.48 7.26 3.14
CA THR A 96 -16.09 7.23 2.67
C THR A 96 -15.17 7.96 3.63
N ALA A 97 -15.57 9.13 4.13
CA ALA A 97 -14.78 9.88 5.12
C ALA A 97 -14.61 9.10 6.43
N ALA A 98 -15.69 8.51 6.95
CA ALA A 98 -15.65 7.69 8.16
C ALA A 98 -14.76 6.44 7.96
N TYR A 99 -14.96 5.71 6.88
CA TYR A 99 -14.16 4.53 6.54
C TYR A 99 -12.68 4.85 6.41
N THR A 100 -12.36 5.96 5.75
CA THR A 100 -10.96 6.41 5.60
C THR A 100 -10.32 6.71 6.96
N ALA A 101 -11.04 7.39 7.84
CA ALA A 101 -10.53 7.76 9.16
C ALA A 101 -10.36 6.55 10.09
N GLU A 102 -11.28 5.60 10.06
CA GLU A 102 -11.29 4.46 10.98
C GLU A 102 -10.45 3.28 10.47
N VAL A 103 -10.58 2.93 9.19
CA VAL A 103 -10.01 1.71 8.64
C VAL A 103 -8.69 1.96 7.91
N CYS A 104 -8.57 3.09 7.20
CA CYS A 104 -7.42 3.35 6.35
C CYS A 104 -6.33 4.22 7.01
N SER A 105 -6.43 4.47 8.31
CA SER A 105 -5.46 5.29 9.03
C SER A 105 -4.12 4.57 9.26
N ALA A 106 -3.06 5.33 9.54
CA ALA A 106 -1.75 4.79 9.90
C ALA A 106 -1.83 3.84 11.11
N ALA A 107 -2.63 4.18 12.12
CA ALA A 107 -2.84 3.36 13.31
C ALA A 107 -3.52 2.03 12.97
N SER A 108 -4.58 2.08 12.16
CA SER A 108 -5.27 0.88 11.68
C SER A 108 -4.38 0.00 10.82
N ALA A 109 -3.53 0.60 9.99
CA ALA A 109 -2.55 -0.13 9.18
C ALA A 109 -1.55 -0.91 10.04
N VAL A 110 -1.08 -0.33 11.14
CA VAL A 110 -0.21 -1.02 12.12
C VAL A 110 -0.98 -2.13 12.83
N ALA A 111 -2.20 -1.85 13.31
CA ALA A 111 -3.02 -2.84 13.99
C ALA A 111 -3.36 -4.05 13.09
N ALA A 112 -3.55 -3.82 11.80
CA ALA A 112 -3.81 -4.86 10.80
C ALA A 112 -2.54 -5.55 10.26
N GLY A 113 -1.33 -5.12 10.65
CA GLY A 113 -0.06 -5.65 10.14
C GLY A 113 0.29 -5.20 8.71
N ALA A 114 -0.42 -4.22 8.18
CA ALA A 114 -0.11 -3.61 6.88
C ALA A 114 1.11 -2.66 6.97
N ALA A 115 1.40 -2.14 8.14
CA ALA A 115 2.62 -1.42 8.48
C ALA A 115 3.21 -1.97 9.79
N ASP A 116 4.53 -1.83 9.96
CA ASP A 116 5.22 -2.36 11.14
C ASP A 116 5.29 -1.32 12.26
N MET A 117 5.29 -0.03 11.90
CA MET A 117 5.27 1.08 12.85
C MET A 117 4.62 2.32 12.25
N SER A 118 4.21 3.23 13.11
CA SER A 118 3.76 4.57 12.70
C SER A 118 4.62 5.66 13.30
N CYS A 119 4.77 6.78 12.61
CA CYS A 119 5.46 7.95 13.10
C CYS A 119 4.87 9.24 12.54
N ASP A 120 5.16 10.35 13.21
CA ASP A 120 4.82 11.67 12.70
C ASP A 120 5.82 12.11 11.63
N ALA A 121 5.39 13.01 10.74
CA ALA A 121 6.21 13.51 9.64
C ALA A 121 7.57 14.07 10.09
N ALA A 122 7.63 14.72 11.26
CA ALA A 122 8.86 15.25 11.83
C ALA A 122 9.88 14.15 12.20
N ASN A 123 9.41 12.95 12.49
CA ASN A 123 10.24 11.84 12.97
C ASN A 123 10.59 10.81 11.87
N VAL A 124 10.11 10.98 10.65
CA VAL A 124 10.32 10.03 9.55
C VAL A 124 11.81 9.74 9.35
N ARG A 125 12.66 10.77 9.31
CA ARG A 125 14.10 10.58 9.11
C ARG A 125 14.73 9.72 10.21
N ALA A 126 14.41 10.02 11.46
CA ALA A 126 14.93 9.25 12.60
C ALA A 126 14.45 7.80 12.56
N SER A 127 13.17 7.58 12.25
CA SER A 127 12.59 6.25 12.11
C SER A 127 13.23 5.45 10.99
N VAL A 128 13.51 6.07 9.84
CA VAL A 128 14.19 5.40 8.72
C VAL A 128 15.63 5.05 9.08
N VAL A 129 16.36 5.94 9.74
CA VAL A 129 17.73 5.65 10.21
C VAL A 129 17.73 4.46 11.17
N ALA A 130 16.87 4.48 12.18
CA ALA A 130 16.74 3.38 13.13
C ALA A 130 16.36 2.04 12.45
N ALA A 131 15.43 2.09 11.47
CA ALA A 131 15.05 0.92 10.68
C ALA A 131 16.21 0.36 9.87
N LEU A 132 17.03 1.22 9.24
CA LEU A 132 18.21 0.79 8.48
C LEU A 132 19.31 0.26 9.40
N GLU A 133 19.51 0.83 10.58
CA GLU A 133 20.42 0.31 11.60
C GLU A 133 19.99 -1.08 12.05
N LEU A 134 18.71 -1.28 12.35
CA LEU A 134 18.16 -2.59 12.69
C LEU A 134 18.40 -3.63 11.59
N LEU A 135 18.30 -3.21 10.33
CA LEU A 135 18.49 -4.08 9.16
C LEU A 135 19.97 -4.20 8.73
N SER A 136 20.91 -3.53 9.39
CA SER A 136 22.32 -3.50 8.99
C SER A 136 22.97 -4.88 8.97
N THR A 137 22.51 -5.80 9.82
CA THR A 137 22.99 -7.18 9.90
C THR A 137 22.21 -8.16 9.03
N LYS A 138 21.23 -7.67 8.26
CA LYS A 138 20.42 -8.53 7.39
C LYS A 138 21.31 -9.34 6.45
N ARG A 139 21.11 -10.65 6.47
CA ARG A 139 21.74 -11.60 5.54
C ARG A 139 20.62 -12.42 4.90
N ALA A 140 20.38 -12.19 3.62
CA ALA A 140 19.42 -12.97 2.84
C ALA A 140 20.20 -13.83 1.86
N ALA A 141 20.23 -15.13 2.10
CA ALA A 141 20.73 -16.09 1.13
C ALA A 141 19.58 -16.59 0.27
N ARG A 142 19.77 -16.62 -1.04
CA ARG A 142 18.81 -17.23 -1.97
C ARG A 142 19.37 -18.50 -2.53
N LEU A 143 18.50 -19.48 -2.65
CA LEU A 143 18.82 -20.67 -3.42
C LEU A 143 18.94 -20.30 -4.90
N PRO A 144 19.98 -20.77 -5.61
CA PRO A 144 20.09 -20.54 -7.03
C PRO A 144 18.86 -21.12 -7.75
N LYS A 145 18.16 -20.27 -8.49
CA LYS A 145 16.98 -20.68 -9.26
C LYS A 145 17.42 -21.04 -10.67
N LYS A 146 17.10 -22.26 -11.12
CA LYS A 146 17.25 -22.64 -12.53
C LYS A 146 16.18 -21.98 -13.40
N HIS A 147 14.99 -21.80 -12.85
CA HIS A 147 13.85 -21.20 -13.55
C HIS A 147 13.16 -20.23 -12.60
N GLY A 148 13.00 -18.99 -13.03
CA GLY A 148 12.17 -18.00 -12.35
C GLY A 148 10.72 -18.18 -12.77
N ASN A 149 9.80 -18.30 -11.82
CA ASN A 149 8.38 -18.20 -12.09
C ASN A 149 7.97 -16.73 -11.82
N MET A 150 8.03 -15.90 -12.87
CA MET A 150 7.51 -14.55 -12.81
C MET A 150 6.06 -14.56 -13.29
N ALA A 151 5.22 -13.75 -12.64
CA ALA A 151 3.91 -13.43 -13.18
C ALA A 151 4.08 -12.71 -14.54
N LEU A 152 3.42 -13.21 -15.55
CA LEU A 152 3.46 -12.69 -16.92
C LEU A 152 2.21 -11.84 -17.21
#